data_6049923eb85c86dadbaccd89caaf1199
#
_entry.id   6049923eb85c86dadbaccd89caaf1199
#
_cell.length_a   1.000
_cell.length_b   1.000
_cell.length_c   1.000
_cell.angle_alpha   90.00
_cell.angle_beta   90.00
_cell.angle_gamma   90.00
#
_symmetry.space_group_name_H-M   'P 1'
#
loop_
_entity.id
_entity.type
_entity.pdbx_description
1 polymer ?
#
loop_
_entity_poly.entity_id
_entity_poly.type
_entity_poly.pdbx_seq_one_letter_code
_entity_poly.pdbx_strand_id
1 'polypeptide(L)'
;MQLCKGYSQGGSNADVVIGDAYVKNLSGIDWDLAYKAIVNDAENEPFDWGVNGRGGLVSWKRYGYIPFQDYDYLGFGPSSHSVSRTLEYSYDDFAIAQVARGLGHDNDYEKYLQRSTNWQNLFKADQTSFWPNGTDTGFVGFLQSRFANGTWRFQDPMECSPLDSKFCSYSSNPRETFESAIWEYVFYVPQDQAGLIRAVGGPEPFIRRLDYLHESGLLDIGNEPSELTCFQYHYAGRPGLSTKRLHTYIPSSFNSSINGLPGNDDSGAQGSFLAFAMSGLFPVAGQNVYLITPPFFESVSWTSPVTGKVATIKNVNFDKEYKKIYIQSARLDGEEYTRSWIGHEFFLEGGELELTLGSEESDWGTREDDLPPSASSGGRRRVAKDRTCC
;
A
#
# COMPACT_ATOMS: atom_id res chain seq x y z
N MET A 1 3.57 -5.85 -27.80
CA MET A 1 3.32 -6.57 -26.54
C MET A 1 4.58 -6.43 -25.71
N GLN A 2 4.61 -5.53 -24.76
CA GLN A 2 5.74 -5.44 -23.83
C GLN A 2 5.69 -6.69 -22.96
N LEU A 3 6.71 -7.50 -23.04
CA LEU A 3 6.92 -8.56 -22.08
C LEU A 3 7.30 -7.89 -20.76
N CYS A 4 6.42 -7.94 -19.78
CA CYS A 4 6.73 -7.48 -18.43
C CYS A 4 7.96 -8.20 -17.91
N LYS A 5 9.04 -7.46 -17.75
CA LYS A 5 10.30 -7.97 -17.19
C LYS A 5 10.49 -7.61 -15.72
N GLY A 6 9.43 -7.25 -15.03
CA GLY A 6 9.49 -6.83 -13.65
C GLY A 6 10.08 -5.44 -13.44
N TYR A 7 10.24 -4.65 -14.50
CA TYR A 7 10.68 -3.27 -14.38
C TYR A 7 9.60 -2.42 -13.73
N SER A 8 10.01 -1.66 -12.75
CA SER A 8 9.26 -0.53 -12.20
C SER A 8 10.22 0.63 -11.95
N GLN A 9 9.69 1.80 -11.69
CA GLN A 9 10.52 2.98 -11.42
C GLN A 9 11.38 2.83 -10.16
N GLY A 10 10.91 2.05 -9.16
CA GLY A 10 11.60 1.80 -7.90
C GLY A 10 12.54 0.61 -7.92
N GLY A 11 12.48 -0.20 -8.96
CA GLY A 11 13.15 -1.49 -9.04
C GLY A 11 12.17 -2.55 -9.52
N SER A 12 12.31 -3.81 -9.10
CA SER A 12 11.37 -4.87 -9.43
C SER A 12 10.30 -5.00 -8.35
N ASN A 13 9.06 -4.73 -8.68
CA ASN A 13 7.90 -5.00 -7.83
C ASN A 13 7.24 -6.37 -8.14
N ALA A 14 7.89 -7.21 -8.94
CA ALA A 14 7.47 -8.59 -9.19
C ALA A 14 7.38 -9.40 -7.88
N ASP A 15 8.22 -9.07 -6.90
CA ASP A 15 8.24 -9.70 -5.58
C ASP A 15 6.92 -9.51 -4.85
N VAL A 16 6.33 -8.30 -4.89
CA VAL A 16 5.03 -8.01 -4.30
C VAL A 16 3.92 -8.79 -5.01
N VAL A 17 3.95 -8.85 -6.36
CA VAL A 17 2.96 -9.61 -7.15
C VAL A 17 3.02 -11.11 -6.83
N ILE A 18 4.22 -11.67 -6.74
CA ILE A 18 4.43 -13.09 -6.40
C ILE A 18 4.01 -13.34 -4.95
N GLY A 19 4.39 -12.46 -4.03
CA GLY A 19 3.96 -12.54 -2.63
C GLY A 19 2.45 -12.46 -2.46
N ASP A 20 1.79 -11.59 -3.22
CA ASP A 20 0.33 -11.47 -3.22
C ASP A 20 -0.35 -12.74 -3.74
N ALA A 21 0.13 -13.27 -4.85
CA ALA A 21 -0.34 -14.54 -5.41
C ALA A 21 -0.19 -15.71 -4.41
N TYR A 22 0.94 -15.72 -3.65
CA TYR A 22 1.20 -16.74 -2.65
C TYR A 22 0.23 -16.67 -1.48
N VAL A 23 0.08 -15.50 -0.85
CA VAL A 23 -0.78 -15.35 0.34
C VAL A 23 -2.27 -15.53 0.03
N LYS A 24 -2.65 -15.37 -1.23
CA LYS A 24 -4.00 -15.62 -1.77
C LYS A 24 -4.17 -17.02 -2.33
N ASN A 25 -3.16 -17.88 -2.18
CA ASN A 25 -3.20 -19.29 -2.58
C ASN A 25 -3.61 -19.49 -4.05
N LEU A 26 -3.08 -18.68 -4.96
CA LEU A 26 -3.37 -18.84 -6.39
C LEU A 26 -2.74 -20.14 -6.92
N SER A 27 -3.51 -20.87 -7.73
CA SER A 27 -3.10 -22.16 -8.30
C SER A 27 -2.29 -22.00 -9.59
N GLY A 28 -1.57 -23.06 -9.98
CA GLY A 28 -0.85 -23.13 -11.26
C GLY A 28 0.53 -22.46 -11.25
N ILE A 29 1.05 -22.11 -10.09
CA ILE A 29 2.37 -21.48 -9.92
C ILE A 29 3.35 -22.51 -9.34
N ASP A 30 4.54 -22.59 -9.94
CA ASP A 30 5.68 -23.34 -9.38
C ASP A 30 6.30 -22.50 -8.28
N TRP A 31 5.93 -22.77 -7.03
CA TRP A 31 6.35 -21.98 -5.87
C TRP A 31 7.83 -22.09 -5.56
N ASP A 32 8.46 -23.23 -5.86
CA ASP A 32 9.90 -23.40 -5.69
C ASP A 32 10.68 -22.51 -6.67
N LEU A 33 10.22 -22.42 -7.91
CA LEU A 33 10.80 -21.54 -8.91
C LEU A 33 10.51 -20.06 -8.61
N ALA A 34 9.28 -19.74 -8.26
CA ALA A 34 8.87 -18.38 -7.89
C ALA A 34 9.68 -17.86 -6.69
N TYR A 35 9.86 -18.68 -5.65
CA TYR A 35 10.68 -18.35 -4.50
C TYR A 35 12.15 -18.08 -4.87
N LYS A 36 12.74 -18.93 -5.70
CA LYS A 36 14.12 -18.71 -6.20
C LYS A 36 14.23 -17.42 -6.98
N ALA A 37 13.21 -17.04 -7.75
CA ALA A 37 13.20 -15.80 -8.53
C ALA A 37 13.21 -14.57 -7.62
N ILE A 38 12.30 -14.48 -6.63
CA ILE A 38 12.23 -13.34 -5.72
C ILE A 38 13.46 -13.23 -4.80
N VAL A 39 14.02 -14.36 -4.36
CA VAL A 39 15.29 -14.36 -3.62
C VAL A 39 16.44 -13.90 -4.50
N ASN A 40 16.49 -14.33 -5.77
CA ASN A 40 17.50 -13.86 -6.71
C ASN A 40 17.40 -12.35 -6.91
N ASP A 41 16.21 -11.81 -7.02
CA ASP A 41 15.98 -10.37 -7.17
C ASP A 41 16.47 -9.57 -5.96
N ALA A 42 16.27 -10.09 -4.75
CA ALA A 42 16.69 -9.46 -3.50
C ALA A 42 18.22 -9.60 -3.22
N GLU A 43 18.89 -10.58 -3.83
CA GLU A 43 20.28 -10.90 -3.46
C GLU A 43 21.29 -10.68 -4.57
N ASN A 44 20.89 -10.65 -5.83
CA ASN A 44 21.77 -10.54 -6.98
C ASN A 44 21.39 -9.36 -7.86
N GLU A 45 22.24 -8.34 -7.87
CA GLU A 45 22.06 -7.16 -8.69
C GLU A 45 22.42 -7.43 -10.14
N PRO A 46 21.46 -7.27 -11.10
CA PRO A 46 21.79 -7.39 -12.51
C PRO A 46 22.50 -6.12 -13.03
N PHE A 47 23.27 -6.25 -14.10
CA PHE A 47 23.95 -5.10 -14.71
C PHE A 47 22.97 -4.02 -15.18
N ASP A 48 21.83 -4.43 -15.71
CA ASP A 48 20.77 -3.54 -16.24
C ASP A 48 19.61 -3.37 -15.25
N TRP A 49 19.91 -3.22 -13.97
CA TRP A 49 18.91 -3.13 -12.90
C TRP A 49 17.85 -2.03 -13.12
N GLY A 50 18.16 -1.00 -13.89
CA GLY A 50 17.17 0.01 -14.28
C GLY A 50 16.06 -0.51 -15.22
N VAL A 51 16.19 -1.76 -15.70
CA VAL A 51 15.21 -2.46 -16.54
C VAL A 51 14.75 -3.77 -15.92
N ASN A 52 15.62 -4.41 -15.14
CA ASN A 52 15.34 -5.70 -14.50
C ASN A 52 15.89 -5.69 -13.07
N GLY A 53 15.11 -6.19 -12.12
CA GLY A 53 15.58 -6.43 -10.77
C GLY A 53 15.83 -5.15 -9.95
N ARG A 54 16.67 -5.28 -8.93
CA ARG A 54 16.96 -4.21 -7.98
C ARG A 54 18.42 -3.78 -8.08
N GLY A 55 18.67 -2.47 -8.07
CA GLY A 55 20.01 -1.90 -7.99
C GLY A 55 20.38 -1.38 -6.61
N GLY A 56 21.69 -1.12 -6.38
CA GLY A 56 22.20 -0.66 -5.10
C GLY A 56 22.15 -1.70 -3.98
N LEU A 57 22.10 -3.00 -4.31
CA LEU A 57 21.99 -4.06 -3.32
C LEU A 57 23.18 -4.15 -2.36
N VAL A 58 24.38 -3.69 -2.77
CA VAL A 58 25.53 -3.58 -1.87
C VAL A 58 25.24 -2.56 -0.76
N SER A 59 24.70 -1.41 -1.13
CA SER A 59 24.31 -0.36 -0.19
C SER A 59 23.11 -0.79 0.66
N TRP A 60 22.10 -1.38 0.06
CA TRP A 60 20.92 -1.92 0.74
C TRP A 60 21.29 -2.89 1.87
N LYS A 61 22.15 -3.85 1.57
CA LYS A 61 22.62 -4.85 2.55
C LYS A 61 23.53 -4.26 3.63
N ARG A 62 24.30 -3.23 3.28
CA ARG A 62 25.27 -2.62 4.20
C ARG A 62 24.65 -1.58 5.12
N TYR A 63 23.78 -0.72 4.60
CA TYR A 63 23.26 0.45 5.32
C TYR A 63 21.80 0.29 5.74
N GLY A 64 21.07 -0.63 5.12
CA GLY A 64 19.61 -0.74 5.29
C GLY A 64 18.84 0.41 4.65
N TYR A 65 19.42 1.10 3.68
CA TYR A 65 18.77 2.10 2.83
C TYR A 65 19.63 2.34 1.58
N ILE A 66 19.04 2.91 0.55
CA ILE A 66 19.77 3.40 -0.62
C ILE A 66 20.27 4.80 -0.31
N PRO A 67 21.59 5.05 -0.27
CA PRO A 67 22.13 6.37 0.01
C PRO A 67 21.84 7.39 -1.09
N PHE A 68 21.75 8.65 -0.70
CA PHE A 68 21.82 9.75 -1.67
C PHE A 68 23.16 9.70 -2.40
N GLN A 69 23.12 9.83 -3.73
CA GLN A 69 24.27 9.67 -4.62
C GLN A 69 24.91 8.28 -4.55
N ASP A 70 24.10 7.25 -4.27
CA ASP A 70 24.57 5.88 -4.40
C ASP A 70 25.03 5.64 -5.83
N TYR A 71 26.30 5.29 -5.98
CA TYR A 71 26.87 4.95 -7.28
C TYR A 71 26.88 3.45 -7.45
N ASP A 72 25.99 3.00 -8.27
CA ASP A 72 25.89 1.61 -8.63
C ASP A 72 26.69 1.33 -9.91
N TYR A 73 27.90 0.87 -9.74
CA TYR A 73 28.80 0.58 -10.86
C TYR A 73 28.44 -0.71 -11.64
N LEU A 74 27.55 -1.51 -11.09
CA LEU A 74 27.04 -2.72 -11.75
C LEU A 74 25.72 -2.45 -12.48
N GLY A 75 25.05 -1.35 -12.18
CA GLY A 75 23.72 -1.04 -12.65
C GLY A 75 23.65 0.14 -13.61
N PHE A 76 22.46 0.69 -13.74
CA PHE A 76 22.10 1.63 -14.78
C PHE A 76 21.97 3.05 -14.23
N GLY A 77 23.10 3.76 -14.18
CA GLY A 77 23.08 5.20 -14.05
C GLY A 77 23.18 5.76 -12.64
N PRO A 78 23.25 7.09 -12.54
CA PRO A 78 23.65 7.80 -11.32
C PRO A 78 22.46 8.19 -10.42
N SER A 79 21.25 7.82 -10.75
CA SER A 79 20.06 8.27 -10.01
C SER A 79 19.89 7.44 -8.74
N SER A 80 19.99 8.09 -7.59
CA SER A 80 19.82 7.39 -6.32
C SER A 80 18.37 7.07 -6.00
N HIS A 81 17.44 7.96 -6.25
CA HIS A 81 16.01 7.84 -5.86
C HIS A 81 15.87 7.15 -4.49
N SER A 82 16.67 7.66 -3.55
CA SER A 82 16.94 7.04 -2.25
C SER A 82 15.67 6.72 -1.48
N VAL A 83 14.70 7.64 -1.48
CA VAL A 83 13.46 7.50 -0.72
C VAL A 83 12.58 6.41 -1.33
N SER A 84 12.24 6.51 -2.61
CA SER A 84 11.35 5.53 -3.25
C SER A 84 11.93 4.14 -3.25
N ARG A 85 13.21 3.96 -3.64
CA ARG A 85 13.84 2.64 -3.65
C ARG A 85 13.92 2.01 -2.26
N THR A 86 14.20 2.80 -1.23
CA THR A 86 14.25 2.27 0.15
C THR A 86 12.87 1.80 0.62
N LEU A 87 11.81 2.53 0.29
CA LEU A 87 10.44 2.14 0.63
C LEU A 87 10.00 0.90 -0.12
N GLU A 88 10.20 0.88 -1.43
CA GLU A 88 9.79 -0.23 -2.27
C GLU A 88 10.56 -1.51 -1.93
N TYR A 89 11.88 -1.46 -1.75
CA TYR A 89 12.65 -2.63 -1.32
C TYR A 89 12.25 -3.13 0.07
N SER A 90 11.81 -2.23 0.96
CA SER A 90 11.25 -2.65 2.24
C SER A 90 9.95 -3.43 2.07
N TYR A 91 9.10 -3.03 1.12
CA TYR A 91 7.87 -3.73 0.81
C TYR A 91 8.11 -5.04 0.08
N ASP A 92 9.02 -5.06 -0.89
CA ASP A 92 9.44 -6.27 -1.59
C ASP A 92 9.97 -7.32 -0.62
N ASP A 93 10.88 -6.93 0.28
CA ASP A 93 11.43 -7.85 1.29
C ASP A 93 10.34 -8.36 2.24
N PHE A 94 9.31 -7.56 2.56
CA PHE A 94 8.13 -8.08 3.28
C PHE A 94 7.40 -9.16 2.49
N ALA A 95 7.19 -8.96 1.19
CA ALA A 95 6.52 -9.94 0.33
C ALA A 95 7.32 -11.25 0.26
N ILE A 96 8.64 -11.17 0.10
CA ILE A 96 9.52 -12.35 0.15
C ILE A 96 9.41 -13.06 1.50
N ALA A 97 9.36 -12.33 2.61
CA ALA A 97 9.19 -12.91 3.94
C ALA A 97 7.89 -13.73 4.05
N GLN A 98 6.78 -13.26 3.45
CA GLN A 98 5.52 -14.03 3.48
C GLN A 98 5.66 -15.37 2.75
N VAL A 99 6.29 -15.38 1.57
CA VAL A 99 6.54 -16.61 0.81
C VAL A 99 7.50 -17.53 1.55
N ALA A 100 8.61 -17.00 2.06
CA ALA A 100 9.60 -17.73 2.83
C ALA A 100 8.96 -18.46 4.04
N ARG A 101 8.14 -17.74 4.80
CA ARG A 101 7.42 -18.30 5.95
C ARG A 101 6.51 -19.47 5.55
N GLY A 102 5.76 -19.30 4.48
CA GLY A 102 4.81 -20.31 4.03
C GLY A 102 5.48 -21.57 3.47
N LEU A 103 6.68 -21.43 2.89
CA LEU A 103 7.50 -22.54 2.38
C LEU A 103 8.44 -23.14 3.45
N GLY A 104 8.46 -22.61 4.68
CA GLY A 104 9.27 -23.13 5.79
C GLY A 104 10.74 -22.70 5.76
N HIS A 105 11.07 -21.60 5.07
CA HIS A 105 12.42 -21.01 5.04
C HIS A 105 12.60 -20.00 6.19
N ASP A 106 12.64 -20.47 7.43
CA ASP A 106 12.59 -19.64 8.65
C ASP A 106 13.70 -18.59 8.71
N ASN A 107 14.93 -18.92 8.34
CA ASN A 107 16.05 -17.95 8.33
C ASN A 107 15.83 -16.81 7.33
N ASP A 108 15.29 -17.12 6.16
CA ASP A 108 14.97 -16.11 5.16
C ASP A 108 13.76 -15.29 5.59
N TYR A 109 12.76 -15.90 6.22
CA TYR A 109 11.64 -15.18 6.82
C TYR A 109 12.13 -14.11 7.80
N GLU A 110 12.98 -14.46 8.75
CA GLU A 110 13.52 -13.52 9.73
C GLU A 110 14.34 -12.40 9.07
N LYS A 111 15.23 -12.78 8.13
CA LYS A 111 16.08 -11.82 7.38
C LYS A 111 15.24 -10.78 6.63
N TYR A 112 14.29 -11.23 5.82
CA TYR A 112 13.51 -10.34 4.97
C TYR A 112 12.47 -9.56 5.78
N LEU A 113 11.89 -10.15 6.83
CA LEU A 113 11.02 -9.42 7.75
C LEU A 113 11.78 -8.29 8.47
N GLN A 114 13.03 -8.52 8.87
CA GLN A 114 13.86 -7.46 9.43
C GLN A 114 14.12 -6.35 8.39
N ARG A 115 14.50 -6.71 7.14
CA ARG A 115 14.76 -5.73 6.08
C ARG A 115 13.50 -4.92 5.72
N SER A 116 12.32 -5.49 5.87
CA SER A 116 11.06 -4.78 5.61
C SER A 116 10.83 -3.58 6.52
N THR A 117 11.59 -3.47 7.61
CA THR A 117 11.55 -2.32 8.53
C THR A 117 12.50 -1.19 8.14
N ASN A 118 13.30 -1.37 7.11
CA ASN A 118 14.37 -0.46 6.70
C ASN A 118 13.88 0.93 6.25
N TRP A 119 12.62 1.07 5.87
CA TRP A 119 11.98 2.36 5.60
C TRP A 119 12.20 3.36 6.74
N GLN A 120 12.30 2.89 8.00
CA GLN A 120 12.52 3.70 9.19
C GLN A 120 13.87 4.40 9.19
N ASN A 121 14.87 3.86 8.47
CA ASN A 121 16.20 4.46 8.38
C ASN A 121 16.18 5.82 7.65
N LEU A 122 15.16 6.07 6.85
CA LEU A 122 14.96 7.34 6.16
C LEU A 122 13.88 8.22 6.81
N PHE A 123 13.22 7.76 7.87
CA PHE A 123 12.24 8.58 8.58
C PHE A 123 12.95 9.56 9.54
N LYS A 124 12.94 10.85 9.18
CA LYS A 124 13.54 11.93 9.97
C LYS A 124 12.46 12.57 10.84
N ALA A 125 12.44 12.19 12.12
CA ALA A 125 11.36 12.52 13.04
C ALA A 125 11.21 14.03 13.33
N ASP A 126 12.26 14.81 13.16
CA ASP A 126 12.28 16.26 13.38
C ASP A 126 12.17 17.10 12.09
N GLN A 127 11.94 16.46 10.93
CA GLN A 127 11.77 17.16 9.67
C GLN A 127 10.43 17.87 9.61
N THR A 128 10.46 19.17 9.39
CA THR A 128 9.30 20.05 9.17
C THR A 128 8.97 20.18 7.67
N SER A 129 7.80 20.71 7.36
CA SER A 129 7.37 21.05 6.01
C SER A 129 6.76 22.45 5.99
N PHE A 130 7.03 23.19 4.93
CA PHE A 130 6.55 24.56 4.75
C PHE A 130 5.85 24.70 3.41
N TRP A 131 4.85 25.57 3.37
CA TRP A 131 4.27 26.02 2.11
C TRP A 131 5.30 26.81 1.27
N PRO A 132 5.13 26.92 -0.05
CA PRO A 132 6.03 27.72 -0.89
C PRO A 132 6.14 29.19 -0.49
N ASN A 133 5.17 29.71 0.25
CA ASN A 133 5.20 31.06 0.83
C ASN A 133 5.93 31.16 2.18
N GLY A 134 6.53 30.04 2.67
CA GLY A 134 7.25 29.96 3.93
C GLY A 134 6.38 29.74 5.17
N THR A 135 5.07 29.55 5.03
CA THR A 135 4.20 29.23 6.17
C THR A 135 4.41 27.78 6.60
N ASP A 136 4.61 27.55 7.89
CA ASP A 136 4.72 26.20 8.46
C ASP A 136 3.40 25.43 8.30
N THR A 137 3.47 24.20 7.81
CA THR A 137 2.31 23.30 7.73
C THR A 137 1.86 22.77 9.08
N GLY A 138 2.72 22.87 10.11
CA GLY A 138 2.48 22.31 11.44
C GLY A 138 2.71 20.80 11.54
N PHE A 139 3.23 20.14 10.49
CA PHE A 139 3.54 18.72 10.51
C PHE A 139 5.04 18.47 10.61
N VAL A 140 5.39 17.47 11.40
CA VAL A 140 6.77 17.07 11.69
C VAL A 140 6.93 15.58 11.48
N GLY A 141 8.11 15.16 11.02
CA GLY A 141 8.41 13.76 10.70
C GLY A 141 8.11 13.43 9.24
N PHE A 142 9.14 13.40 8.42
CA PHE A 142 9.08 13.07 7.00
C PHE A 142 10.25 12.19 6.60
N LEU A 143 10.08 11.49 5.49
CA LEU A 143 11.18 10.78 4.87
C LEU A 143 12.21 11.78 4.33
N GLN A 144 13.48 11.44 4.51
CA GLN A 144 14.58 12.21 3.95
C GLN A 144 15.70 11.25 3.54
N SER A 145 16.38 11.55 2.44
CA SER A 145 17.53 10.76 2.03
C SER A 145 18.73 10.97 2.95
N ARG A 146 19.63 10.00 2.99
CA ARG A 146 20.87 10.05 3.75
C ARG A 146 22.05 9.73 2.85
N PHE A 147 23.20 10.36 3.14
CA PHE A 147 24.48 9.95 2.55
C PHE A 147 24.95 8.62 3.15
N ALA A 148 25.88 7.94 2.47
CA ALA A 148 26.49 6.70 2.96
C ALA A 148 27.18 6.84 4.34
N ASN A 149 27.57 8.05 4.73
CA ASN A 149 28.12 8.35 6.06
C ASN A 149 27.03 8.56 7.14
N GLY A 150 25.74 8.42 6.77
CA GLY A 150 24.61 8.56 7.67
C GLY A 150 24.12 10.00 7.90
N THR A 151 24.75 11.02 7.30
CA THR A 151 24.24 12.40 7.40
C THR A 151 23.01 12.61 6.51
N TRP A 152 22.10 13.47 6.96
CA TRP A 152 20.87 13.77 6.23
C TRP A 152 21.11 14.73 5.06
N ARG A 153 20.39 14.49 3.97
CA ARG A 153 20.22 15.45 2.89
C ARG A 153 18.79 15.97 2.92
N PHE A 154 18.66 17.27 2.86
CA PHE A 154 17.34 17.89 2.82
C PHE A 154 16.75 17.88 1.41
N GLN A 155 15.49 17.49 1.33
CA GLN A 155 14.58 17.73 0.21
C GLN A 155 13.30 18.31 0.80
N ASP A 156 12.76 19.38 0.19
CA ASP A 156 11.48 19.93 0.61
C ASP A 156 10.38 18.87 0.45
N PRO A 157 9.62 18.55 1.50
CA PRO A 157 8.56 17.55 1.40
C PRO A 157 7.46 17.86 0.39
N MET A 158 7.29 19.12 -0.01
CA MET A 158 6.31 19.54 -1.00
C MET A 158 6.80 19.48 -2.46
N GLU A 159 8.10 19.41 -2.68
CA GLU A 159 8.65 19.30 -4.03
C GLU A 159 8.06 18.08 -4.75
N CYS A 160 7.67 18.25 -5.99
CA CYS A 160 7.02 17.25 -6.85
C CYS A 160 5.56 16.93 -6.49
N SER A 161 4.94 17.68 -5.62
CA SER A 161 3.48 17.65 -5.47
C SER A 161 2.78 18.41 -6.61
N PRO A 162 1.46 18.22 -6.80
CA PRO A 162 0.68 19.05 -7.72
C PRO A 162 0.81 20.57 -7.48
N LEU A 163 1.14 20.97 -6.24
CA LEU A 163 1.31 22.36 -5.85
C LEU A 163 2.71 22.92 -6.16
N ASP A 164 3.72 22.07 -6.33
CA ASP A 164 5.10 22.44 -6.65
C ASP A 164 5.75 21.44 -7.61
N SER A 165 5.26 21.44 -8.85
CA SER A 165 5.71 20.51 -9.89
C SER A 165 6.80 21.06 -10.82
N LYS A 166 7.36 22.25 -10.54
CA LYS A 166 8.22 23.00 -11.45
C LYS A 166 9.44 22.25 -11.99
N PHE A 167 9.97 21.31 -11.24
CA PHE A 167 11.20 20.59 -11.57
C PHE A 167 10.98 19.09 -11.74
N CYS A 168 9.74 18.64 -11.67
CA CYS A 168 9.39 17.23 -11.69
C CYS A 168 8.59 16.96 -12.94
N SER A 169 9.13 16.15 -13.82
CA SER A 169 8.42 15.63 -14.97
C SER A 169 8.50 14.11 -14.93
N TYR A 170 7.55 13.48 -15.52
CA TYR A 170 7.42 12.01 -15.64
C TYR A 170 8.70 11.31 -16.15
N SER A 171 9.49 11.97 -16.99
CA SER A 171 10.72 11.43 -17.59
C SER A 171 12.01 11.90 -16.90
N SER A 172 11.92 12.79 -15.93
CA SER A 172 13.08 13.47 -15.36
C SER A 172 12.75 14.05 -13.99
N ASN A 173 12.57 13.15 -13.01
CA ASN A 173 12.52 13.57 -11.61
C ASN A 173 13.95 13.56 -11.04
N PRO A 174 14.57 14.72 -10.81
CA PRO A 174 15.92 14.79 -10.25
C PRO A 174 15.93 14.63 -8.72
N ARG A 175 14.78 14.30 -8.12
CA ARG A 175 14.60 14.20 -6.68
C ARG A 175 14.76 12.76 -6.21
N GLU A 176 14.63 12.56 -4.92
CA GLU A 176 14.84 11.25 -4.30
C GLU A 176 13.56 10.40 -4.22
N THR A 177 12.51 10.87 -4.86
CA THR A 177 11.26 10.16 -5.14
C THR A 177 11.11 9.98 -6.64
N PHE A 178 10.46 8.89 -7.09
CA PHE A 178 10.31 8.66 -8.53
C PHE A 178 9.28 9.58 -9.17
N GLU A 179 8.11 9.69 -8.58
CA GLU A 179 6.94 10.23 -9.27
C GLU A 179 6.08 11.15 -8.39
N SER A 180 6.37 11.27 -7.12
CA SER A 180 5.53 12.00 -6.19
C SER A 180 6.34 12.77 -5.16
N ALA A 181 5.66 13.57 -4.34
CA ALA A 181 6.25 14.32 -3.25
C ALA A 181 6.55 13.44 -2.03
N ILE A 182 7.49 13.86 -1.20
CA ILE A 182 7.71 13.21 0.10
C ILE A 182 6.44 13.24 0.96
N TRP A 183 5.60 14.26 0.82
CA TRP A 183 4.28 14.33 1.47
C TRP A 183 3.40 13.12 1.17
N GLU A 184 3.45 12.58 -0.04
CA GLU A 184 2.70 11.40 -0.45
C GLU A 184 3.46 10.13 -0.07
N TYR A 185 4.75 10.07 -0.40
CA TYR A 185 5.58 8.90 -0.10
C TYR A 185 5.67 8.55 1.39
N VAL A 186 5.50 9.50 2.31
CA VAL A 186 5.49 9.19 3.75
C VAL A 186 4.40 8.20 4.13
N PHE A 187 3.34 8.09 3.33
CA PHE A 187 2.25 7.14 3.54
C PHE A 187 2.48 5.78 2.87
N TYR A 188 3.48 5.68 1.98
CA TYR A 188 3.75 4.46 1.22
C TYR A 188 4.56 3.44 2.04
N VAL A 189 3.93 2.89 3.06
CA VAL A 189 4.45 1.79 3.89
C VAL A 189 3.36 0.71 4.02
N PRO A 190 2.95 0.07 2.91
CA PRO A 190 1.79 -0.83 2.89
C PRO A 190 1.92 -2.01 3.86
N GLN A 191 3.14 -2.49 4.08
CA GLN A 191 3.43 -3.62 4.95
C GLN A 191 3.38 -3.28 6.45
N ASP A 192 3.62 -2.01 6.83
CA ASP A 192 3.77 -1.64 8.25
C ASP A 192 3.07 -0.33 8.62
N GLN A 193 1.77 -0.29 8.38
CA GLN A 193 0.92 0.87 8.71
C GLN A 193 0.90 1.18 10.21
N ALA A 194 0.89 0.16 11.07
CA ALA A 194 0.96 0.36 12.51
C ALA A 194 2.29 1.00 12.95
N GLY A 195 3.40 0.64 12.29
CA GLY A 195 4.70 1.27 12.48
C GLY A 195 4.71 2.73 12.06
N LEU A 196 4.15 3.02 10.90
CA LEU A 196 4.02 4.37 10.37
C LEU A 196 3.16 5.26 11.29
N ILE A 197 2.00 4.76 11.72
CA ILE A 197 1.12 5.48 12.65
C ILE A 197 1.86 5.84 13.94
N ARG A 198 2.63 4.89 14.50
CA ARG A 198 3.47 5.21 15.68
C ARG A 198 4.55 6.24 15.38
N ALA A 199 5.22 6.15 14.23
CA ALA A 199 6.29 7.06 13.85
C ALA A 199 5.83 8.52 13.73
N VAL A 200 4.60 8.74 13.25
CA VAL A 200 4.00 10.08 13.12
C VAL A 200 3.25 10.57 14.37
N GLY A 201 3.31 9.79 15.48
CA GLY A 201 2.79 10.23 16.79
C GLY A 201 1.45 9.62 17.20
N GLY A 202 0.98 8.59 16.52
CA GLY A 202 -0.25 7.85 16.86
C GLY A 202 -1.43 8.12 15.91
N PRO A 203 -2.59 7.51 16.20
CA PRO A 203 -3.75 7.53 15.29
C PRO A 203 -4.25 8.95 14.98
N GLU A 204 -4.45 9.80 15.96
CA GLU A 204 -4.98 11.16 15.77
C GLU A 204 -4.04 12.06 14.95
N PRO A 205 -2.71 12.14 15.21
CA PRO A 205 -1.77 12.83 14.34
C PRO A 205 -1.74 12.25 12.92
N PHE A 206 -1.84 10.93 12.77
CA PHE A 206 -1.88 10.27 11.47
C PHE A 206 -3.13 10.68 10.68
N ILE A 207 -4.33 10.62 11.28
CA ILE A 207 -5.59 11.02 10.66
C ILE A 207 -5.53 12.47 10.20
N ARG A 208 -5.08 13.40 11.08
CA ARG A 208 -4.95 14.83 10.74
C ARG A 208 -4.00 15.04 9.55
N ARG A 209 -2.89 14.29 9.50
CA ARG A 209 -1.93 14.37 8.40
C ARG A 209 -2.53 13.83 7.11
N LEU A 210 -3.26 12.73 7.19
CA LEU A 210 -3.91 12.11 6.04
C LEU A 210 -5.04 13.01 5.50
N ASP A 211 -5.86 13.60 6.39
CA ASP A 211 -6.86 14.59 6.00
C ASP A 211 -6.21 15.79 5.30
N TYR A 212 -5.09 16.28 5.85
CA TYR A 212 -4.38 17.39 5.25
C TYR A 212 -3.85 17.05 3.84
N LEU A 213 -3.31 15.86 3.63
CA LEU A 213 -2.88 15.39 2.32
C LEU A 213 -4.05 15.46 1.31
N HIS A 214 -5.22 14.94 1.69
CA HIS A 214 -6.40 14.89 0.83
C HIS A 214 -7.06 16.25 0.58
N GLU A 215 -6.96 17.21 1.51
CA GLU A 215 -7.73 18.46 1.47
C GLU A 215 -6.91 19.67 1.00
N SER A 216 -5.58 19.58 1.02
CA SER A 216 -4.70 20.69 0.68
C SER A 216 -4.34 20.79 -0.81
N GLY A 217 -4.70 19.80 -1.63
CA GLY A 217 -4.27 19.71 -3.03
C GLY A 217 -2.88 19.12 -3.23
N LEU A 218 -2.32 18.50 -2.20
CA LEU A 218 -1.02 17.82 -2.27
C LEU A 218 -1.11 16.44 -2.94
N LEU A 219 -2.28 15.81 -2.89
CA LEU A 219 -2.52 14.48 -3.44
C LEU A 219 -2.89 14.56 -4.92
N ASP A 220 -2.32 13.67 -5.70
CA ASP A 220 -2.76 13.35 -7.06
C ASP A 220 -3.41 11.96 -7.09
N ILE A 221 -4.74 11.90 -7.10
CA ILE A 221 -5.47 10.62 -7.15
C ILE A 221 -5.27 9.88 -8.48
N GLY A 222 -4.71 10.51 -9.47
CA GLY A 222 -4.32 9.93 -10.75
C GLY A 222 -2.95 9.24 -10.72
N ASN A 223 -2.28 9.21 -9.55
CA ASN A 223 -0.99 8.58 -9.37
C ASN A 223 -1.08 7.44 -8.34
N GLU A 224 -0.54 6.27 -8.66
CA GLU A 224 -0.75 5.01 -7.92
C GLU A 224 -0.34 5.04 -6.45
N PRO A 225 0.74 5.71 -6.02
CA PRO A 225 1.09 5.81 -4.60
C PRO A 225 -0.02 6.42 -3.73
N SER A 226 -0.93 7.19 -4.33
CA SER A 226 -2.05 7.84 -3.64
C SER A 226 -3.22 6.90 -3.33
N GLU A 227 -3.40 5.83 -4.08
CA GLU A 227 -4.61 4.98 -4.04
C GLU A 227 -4.85 4.37 -2.66
N LEU A 228 -3.79 3.83 -2.03
CA LEU A 228 -3.88 3.26 -0.68
C LEU A 228 -4.27 4.33 0.36
N THR A 229 -3.91 5.60 0.15
CA THR A 229 -4.16 6.68 1.12
C THR A 229 -5.65 6.84 1.43
N CYS A 230 -6.52 6.57 0.45
CA CYS A 230 -7.97 6.59 0.65
C CYS A 230 -8.43 5.57 1.70
N PHE A 231 -7.70 4.48 1.90
CA PHE A 231 -8.07 3.38 2.79
C PHE A 231 -7.25 3.32 4.08
N GLN A 232 -6.21 4.12 4.23
CA GLN A 232 -5.31 4.05 5.39
C GLN A 232 -5.97 4.41 6.72
N TYR A 233 -7.11 5.09 6.69
CA TYR A 233 -7.91 5.37 7.89
C TYR A 233 -8.35 4.08 8.62
N HIS A 234 -8.47 2.94 7.91
CA HIS A 234 -8.75 1.64 8.53
C HIS A 234 -7.74 1.28 9.61
N TYR A 235 -6.45 1.50 9.33
CA TYR A 235 -5.36 1.19 10.27
C TYR A 235 -5.30 2.14 11.46
N ALA A 236 -5.93 3.31 11.35
CA ALA A 236 -6.06 4.29 12.44
C ALA A 236 -7.41 4.19 13.18
N GLY A 237 -8.23 3.16 12.89
CA GLY A 237 -9.52 2.93 13.54
C GLY A 237 -10.63 3.87 13.09
N ARG A 238 -10.57 4.40 11.86
CA ARG A 238 -11.59 5.31 11.30
C ARG A 238 -12.03 4.87 9.88
N PRO A 239 -12.54 3.64 9.70
CA PRO A 239 -12.93 3.13 8.38
C PRO A 239 -14.01 3.98 7.69
N GLY A 240 -14.85 4.68 8.44
CA GLY A 240 -15.83 5.62 7.90
C GLY A 240 -15.20 6.75 7.10
N LEU A 241 -14.01 7.25 7.51
CA LEU A 241 -13.30 8.26 6.74
C LEU A 241 -12.81 7.74 5.39
N SER A 242 -12.42 6.47 5.28
CA SER A 242 -12.11 5.85 3.99
C SER A 242 -13.32 5.89 3.06
N THR A 243 -14.49 5.50 3.57
CA THR A 243 -15.75 5.60 2.81
C THR A 243 -16.00 7.03 2.32
N LYS A 244 -15.83 8.03 3.18
CA LYS A 244 -15.97 9.44 2.83
C LYS A 244 -15.02 9.84 1.69
N ARG A 245 -13.75 9.42 1.72
CA ARG A 245 -12.77 9.72 0.66
C ARG A 245 -13.17 9.09 -0.67
N LEU A 246 -13.63 7.84 -0.69
CA LEU A 246 -14.10 7.19 -1.91
C LEU A 246 -15.32 7.91 -2.50
N HIS A 247 -16.29 8.29 -1.67
CA HIS A 247 -17.45 9.07 -2.11
C HIS A 247 -17.12 10.50 -2.54
N THR A 248 -15.91 10.98 -2.24
CA THR A 248 -15.37 12.23 -2.77
C THR A 248 -14.70 12.01 -4.13
N TYR A 249 -13.73 11.10 -4.21
CA TYR A 249 -12.89 10.94 -5.40
C TYR A 249 -13.59 10.23 -6.57
N ILE A 250 -14.36 9.17 -6.30
CA ILE A 250 -14.97 8.40 -7.39
C ILE A 250 -15.88 9.28 -8.25
N PRO A 251 -16.85 10.04 -7.72
CA PRO A 251 -17.70 10.86 -8.56
C PRO A 251 -17.03 12.12 -9.11
N SER A 252 -15.95 12.62 -8.49
CA SER A 252 -15.27 13.85 -8.93
C SER A 252 -14.16 13.62 -9.95
N SER A 253 -13.49 12.45 -9.88
CA SER A 253 -12.25 12.22 -10.64
C SER A 253 -12.40 11.12 -11.69
N PHE A 254 -13.42 10.25 -11.58
CA PHE A 254 -13.66 9.16 -12.52
C PHE A 254 -15.00 9.33 -13.23
N ASN A 255 -15.07 8.95 -14.49
CA ASN A 255 -16.32 8.96 -15.25
C ASN A 255 -16.27 7.96 -16.42
N SER A 256 -17.41 7.74 -17.10
CA SER A 256 -17.54 6.76 -18.18
C SER A 256 -17.13 7.27 -19.57
N SER A 257 -16.47 8.42 -19.66
CA SER A 257 -15.95 8.91 -20.95
C SER A 257 -14.66 8.18 -21.36
N ILE A 258 -14.22 8.37 -22.59
CA ILE A 258 -12.97 7.79 -23.10
C ILE A 258 -11.73 8.29 -22.35
N ASN A 259 -11.80 9.45 -21.72
CA ASN A 259 -10.76 10.05 -20.88
C ASN A 259 -11.23 10.09 -19.42
N GLY A 260 -11.93 9.06 -18.96
CA GLY A 260 -12.60 9.03 -17.67
C GLY A 260 -11.72 8.63 -16.47
N LEU A 261 -10.44 8.36 -16.69
CA LEU A 261 -9.46 8.12 -15.63
C LEU A 261 -8.68 9.41 -15.33
N PRO A 262 -8.36 9.68 -14.04
CA PRO A 262 -7.70 10.92 -13.63
C PRO A 262 -6.22 11.00 -14.01
N GLY A 263 -5.56 9.86 -14.26
CA GLY A 263 -4.15 9.75 -14.58
C GLY A 263 -3.87 8.68 -15.63
N ASN A 264 -2.62 8.23 -15.67
CA ASN A 264 -2.24 7.08 -16.49
C ASN A 264 -2.80 5.80 -15.87
N ASP A 265 -3.33 4.90 -16.70
CA ASP A 265 -3.88 3.63 -16.21
C ASP A 265 -2.80 2.64 -15.79
N ASP A 266 -1.59 2.80 -16.27
CA ASP A 266 -0.38 2.01 -15.97
C ASP A 266 -0.64 0.51 -15.87
N SER A 267 -1.11 -0.05 -16.99
CA SER A 267 -1.44 -1.48 -17.13
C SER A 267 -2.65 -1.96 -16.31
N GLY A 268 -3.59 -1.07 -16.01
CA GLY A 268 -4.84 -1.38 -15.34
C GLY A 268 -4.92 -0.96 -13.88
N ALA A 269 -3.95 -0.20 -13.36
CA ALA A 269 -3.94 0.24 -11.95
C ALA A 269 -5.15 1.10 -11.61
N GLN A 270 -5.38 2.17 -12.37
CA GLN A 270 -6.51 3.09 -12.17
C GLN A 270 -7.87 2.41 -12.33
N GLY A 271 -7.99 1.56 -13.37
CA GLY A 271 -9.21 0.77 -13.60
C GLY A 271 -9.46 -0.24 -12.49
N SER A 272 -8.41 -0.90 -11.99
CA SER A 272 -8.49 -1.84 -10.87
C SER A 272 -8.84 -1.14 -9.55
N PHE A 273 -8.21 -0.01 -9.27
CA PHE A 273 -8.56 0.81 -8.10
C PHE A 273 -10.05 1.16 -8.11
N LEU A 274 -10.56 1.69 -9.23
CA LEU A 274 -11.98 2.05 -9.35
C LEU A 274 -12.89 0.83 -9.15
N ALA A 275 -12.57 -0.30 -9.80
CA ALA A 275 -13.39 -1.51 -9.71
C ALA A 275 -13.45 -2.05 -8.28
N PHE A 276 -12.33 -2.13 -7.58
CA PHE A 276 -12.28 -2.57 -6.19
C PHE A 276 -12.98 -1.58 -5.26
N ALA A 277 -12.69 -0.29 -5.36
CA ALA A 277 -13.31 0.75 -4.54
C ALA A 277 -14.83 0.77 -4.69
N MET A 278 -15.35 0.69 -5.92
CA MET A 278 -16.81 0.62 -6.17
C MET A 278 -17.43 -0.70 -5.69
N SER A 279 -16.66 -1.77 -5.66
CA SER A 279 -17.10 -3.08 -5.18
C SER A 279 -17.07 -3.21 -3.65
N GLY A 280 -16.53 -2.20 -2.95
CA GLY A 280 -16.49 -2.16 -1.49
C GLY A 280 -15.33 -2.93 -0.85
N LEU A 281 -14.30 -3.26 -1.63
CA LEU A 281 -13.11 -3.94 -1.15
C LEU A 281 -11.85 -3.28 -1.72
N PHE A 282 -10.77 -3.29 -0.95
CA PHE A 282 -9.45 -2.87 -1.44
C PHE A 282 -8.39 -3.90 -1.01
N PRO A 283 -7.75 -4.61 -1.96
CA PRO A 283 -6.71 -5.58 -1.65
C PRO A 283 -5.43 -4.87 -1.19
N VAL A 284 -4.84 -5.35 -0.09
CA VAL A 284 -3.49 -4.95 0.31
C VAL A 284 -2.53 -6.01 -0.20
N ALA A 285 -1.77 -5.68 -1.24
CA ALA A 285 -0.92 -6.64 -1.93
C ALA A 285 0.14 -7.26 -0.98
N GLY A 286 0.46 -8.54 -1.18
CA GLY A 286 1.36 -9.30 -0.32
C GLY A 286 0.79 -9.64 1.06
N GLN A 287 -0.48 -9.34 1.31
CA GLN A 287 -1.18 -9.62 2.55
C GLN A 287 -2.53 -10.28 2.29
N ASN A 288 -2.95 -11.17 3.18
CA ASN A 288 -4.31 -11.76 3.12
C ASN A 288 -5.33 -10.78 3.74
N VAL A 289 -5.46 -9.61 3.12
CA VAL A 289 -6.28 -8.50 3.61
C VAL A 289 -6.98 -7.81 2.47
N TYR A 290 -8.29 -7.63 2.63
CA TYR A 290 -9.13 -6.73 1.85
C TYR A 290 -9.81 -5.75 2.81
N LEU A 291 -9.56 -4.46 2.64
CA LEU A 291 -10.17 -3.40 3.45
C LEU A 291 -11.61 -3.20 3.01
N ILE A 292 -12.55 -3.15 3.96
CA ILE A 292 -14.00 -3.15 3.68
C ILE A 292 -14.54 -1.72 3.70
N THR A 293 -15.22 -1.34 2.62
CA THR A 293 -16.08 -0.16 2.54
C THR A 293 -17.44 -0.57 1.95
N PRO A 294 -18.51 0.20 2.09
CA PRO A 294 -19.75 -0.13 1.41
C PRO A 294 -19.59 -0.08 -0.12
N PRO A 295 -20.02 -1.12 -0.86
CA PRO A 295 -20.14 -1.03 -2.31
C PRO A 295 -20.98 0.16 -2.75
N PHE A 296 -20.69 0.72 -3.93
CA PHE A 296 -21.51 1.73 -4.59
C PHE A 296 -22.82 1.14 -5.17
N PHE A 297 -23.07 -0.13 -4.93
CA PHE A 297 -24.24 -0.90 -5.38
C PHE A 297 -24.99 -1.49 -4.19
N GLU A 298 -26.26 -1.83 -4.40
CA GLU A 298 -27.04 -2.52 -3.37
C GLU A 298 -26.42 -3.88 -3.00
N SER A 299 -25.87 -4.58 -3.99
CA SER A 299 -25.08 -5.79 -3.76
C SER A 299 -24.05 -6.01 -4.88
N VAL A 300 -22.97 -6.69 -4.54
CA VAL A 300 -21.93 -7.14 -5.48
C VAL A 300 -21.62 -8.59 -5.18
N SER A 301 -21.53 -9.43 -6.21
CA SER A 301 -21.19 -10.84 -6.04
C SER A 301 -20.04 -11.26 -6.96
N TRP A 302 -19.17 -12.12 -6.46
CA TRP A 302 -18.09 -12.73 -7.20
C TRP A 302 -18.23 -14.25 -7.17
N THR A 303 -18.12 -14.87 -8.35
CA THR A 303 -18.06 -16.32 -8.45
C THR A 303 -16.61 -16.75 -8.54
N SER A 304 -16.16 -17.57 -7.59
CA SER A 304 -14.80 -18.12 -7.64
C SER A 304 -14.64 -19.03 -8.87
N PRO A 305 -13.68 -18.77 -9.76
CA PRO A 305 -13.45 -19.65 -10.91
C PRO A 305 -12.83 -20.99 -10.50
N VAL A 306 -12.27 -21.07 -9.29
CA VAL A 306 -11.62 -22.27 -8.75
C VAL A 306 -12.63 -23.21 -8.08
N THR A 307 -13.52 -22.64 -7.24
CA THR A 307 -14.44 -23.44 -6.42
C THR A 307 -15.89 -23.40 -6.91
N GLY A 308 -16.24 -22.45 -7.78
CA GLY A 308 -17.62 -22.20 -8.22
C GLY A 308 -18.51 -21.55 -7.14
N LYS A 309 -17.97 -21.31 -5.94
CA LYS A 309 -18.71 -20.67 -4.86
C LYS A 309 -18.88 -19.16 -5.10
N VAL A 310 -19.90 -18.59 -4.49
CA VAL A 310 -20.24 -17.18 -4.66
C VAL A 310 -20.03 -16.45 -3.34
N ALA A 311 -19.22 -15.39 -3.38
CA ALA A 311 -19.10 -14.41 -2.32
C ALA A 311 -19.93 -13.18 -2.64
N THR A 312 -20.70 -12.68 -1.68
CA THR A 312 -21.59 -11.53 -1.88
C THR A 312 -21.39 -10.50 -0.77
N ILE A 313 -21.28 -9.23 -1.15
CA ILE A 313 -21.43 -8.10 -0.22
C ILE A 313 -22.78 -7.44 -0.51
N LYS A 314 -23.55 -7.20 0.54
CA LYS A 314 -24.89 -6.62 0.46
C LYS A 314 -25.04 -5.46 1.41
N ASN A 315 -25.50 -4.33 0.89
CA ASN A 315 -25.81 -3.15 1.66
C ASN A 315 -27.28 -3.21 2.16
N VAL A 316 -27.46 -3.34 3.45
CA VAL A 316 -28.76 -3.17 4.11
C VAL A 316 -29.00 -1.69 4.33
N ASN A 317 -30.19 -1.19 4.01
CA ASN A 317 -30.57 0.23 3.98
C ASN A 317 -29.82 1.03 2.88
N PHE A 318 -29.48 0.36 1.77
CA PHE A 318 -28.88 1.03 0.62
C PHE A 318 -29.70 2.23 0.17
N ASP A 319 -29.01 3.36 -0.04
CA ASP A 319 -29.60 4.61 -0.48
C ASP A 319 -28.97 5.06 -1.80
N LYS A 320 -29.75 5.10 -2.87
CA LYS A 320 -29.29 5.50 -4.23
C LYS A 320 -28.82 6.95 -4.32
N GLU A 321 -29.16 7.78 -3.35
CA GLU A 321 -28.66 9.15 -3.23
C GLU A 321 -27.42 9.27 -2.37
N TYR A 322 -26.88 8.12 -1.88
CA TYR A 322 -25.68 8.03 -1.04
C TYR A 322 -25.70 8.93 0.20
N LYS A 323 -26.89 9.10 0.82
CA LYS A 323 -27.01 9.78 2.13
C LYS A 323 -26.64 8.86 3.28
N LYS A 324 -26.67 7.55 3.06
CA LYS A 324 -26.30 6.51 4.01
C LYS A 324 -25.11 5.73 3.45
N ILE A 325 -23.92 6.16 3.83
CA ILE A 325 -22.66 5.57 3.31
C ILE A 325 -21.80 4.93 4.39
N TYR A 326 -22.16 5.07 5.66
CA TYR A 326 -21.31 4.58 6.77
C TYR A 326 -21.84 3.26 7.31
N ILE A 327 -20.94 2.27 7.45
CA ILE A 327 -21.27 0.98 8.06
C ILE A 327 -21.59 1.19 9.54
N GLN A 328 -22.77 0.77 9.97
CA GLN A 328 -23.20 0.79 11.37
C GLN A 328 -22.92 -0.54 12.07
N SER A 329 -23.10 -1.64 11.35
CA SER A 329 -22.81 -3.00 11.78
C SER A 329 -22.63 -3.89 10.56
N ALA A 330 -21.96 -5.03 10.73
CA ALA A 330 -21.81 -6.03 9.70
C ALA A 330 -22.11 -7.44 10.22
N ARG A 331 -22.52 -8.33 9.31
CA ARG A 331 -22.68 -9.76 9.55
C ARG A 331 -22.01 -10.55 8.44
N LEU A 332 -21.25 -11.57 8.78
CA LEU A 332 -20.73 -12.55 7.84
C LEU A 332 -21.45 -13.88 8.07
N ASP A 333 -22.19 -14.33 7.05
CA ASP A 333 -23.00 -15.55 7.10
C ASP A 333 -23.99 -15.55 8.30
N GLY A 334 -24.54 -14.38 8.62
CA GLY A 334 -25.49 -14.18 9.70
C GLY A 334 -24.89 -13.93 11.08
N GLU A 335 -23.58 -14.17 11.27
CA GLU A 335 -22.89 -13.90 12.52
C GLU A 335 -22.32 -12.48 12.54
N GLU A 336 -22.24 -11.87 13.74
CA GLU A 336 -21.69 -10.53 13.91
C GLU A 336 -20.24 -10.46 13.42
N TYR A 337 -19.94 -9.45 12.59
CA TYR A 337 -18.60 -9.21 12.04
C TYR A 337 -18.13 -7.80 12.34
N THR A 338 -17.10 -7.66 13.17
CA THR A 338 -16.65 -6.35 13.67
C THR A 338 -15.38 -5.84 12.98
N ARG A 339 -14.66 -6.70 12.26
CA ARG A 339 -13.40 -6.32 11.60
C ARG A 339 -13.67 -5.42 10.39
N SER A 340 -12.83 -4.40 10.22
CA SER A 340 -12.86 -3.53 9.05
C SER A 340 -12.16 -4.10 7.80
N TRP A 341 -11.82 -5.38 7.82
CA TRP A 341 -11.13 -6.11 6.75
C TRP A 341 -11.54 -7.57 6.72
N ILE A 342 -11.32 -8.24 5.57
CA ILE A 342 -11.62 -9.66 5.37
C ILE A 342 -10.48 -10.33 4.59
N GLY A 343 -10.29 -11.64 4.75
CA GLY A 343 -9.29 -12.42 4.04
C GLY A 343 -9.78 -12.97 2.69
N HIS A 344 -8.85 -13.50 1.90
CA HIS A 344 -9.12 -14.04 0.56
C HIS A 344 -10.00 -15.30 0.58
N GLU A 345 -10.04 -16.01 1.70
CA GLU A 345 -10.91 -17.17 1.93
C GLU A 345 -12.39 -16.84 1.67
N PHE A 346 -12.81 -15.59 1.89
CA PHE A 346 -14.15 -15.12 1.55
C PHE A 346 -14.54 -15.41 0.09
N PHE A 347 -13.60 -15.23 -0.83
CA PHE A 347 -13.85 -15.50 -2.26
C PHE A 347 -13.78 -16.98 -2.60
N LEU A 348 -12.94 -17.76 -1.90
CA LEU A 348 -12.75 -19.18 -2.17
C LEU A 348 -13.86 -20.04 -1.54
N GLU A 349 -14.28 -19.66 -0.33
CA GLU A 349 -15.30 -20.41 0.40
C GLU A 349 -16.73 -19.94 0.08
N GLY A 350 -16.85 -18.74 -0.50
CA GLY A 350 -18.13 -18.07 -0.67
C GLY A 350 -18.60 -17.50 0.66
N GLY A 351 -19.80 -16.92 0.67
CA GLY A 351 -20.42 -16.36 1.86
C GLY A 351 -21.13 -15.03 1.58
N GLU A 352 -21.90 -14.56 2.56
CA GLU A 352 -22.60 -13.27 2.47
C GLU A 352 -22.12 -12.33 3.58
N LEU A 353 -21.55 -11.18 3.18
CA LEU A 353 -21.21 -10.08 4.06
C LEU A 353 -22.30 -9.01 3.95
N GLU A 354 -23.16 -8.91 4.97
CA GLU A 354 -24.20 -7.88 5.07
C GLU A 354 -23.63 -6.66 5.81
N LEU A 355 -23.75 -5.47 5.21
CA LEU A 355 -23.34 -4.19 5.75
C LEU A 355 -24.57 -3.32 6.01
N THR A 356 -24.93 -3.07 7.27
CA THR A 356 -26.01 -2.16 7.61
C THR A 356 -25.52 -0.72 7.58
N LEU A 357 -26.12 0.10 6.72
CA LEU A 357 -25.69 1.47 6.46
C LEU A 357 -26.48 2.52 7.25
N GLY A 358 -25.79 3.61 7.60
CA GLY A 358 -26.36 4.83 8.22
C GLY A 358 -25.73 6.10 7.65
N SER A 359 -26.26 7.26 8.09
CA SER A 359 -25.84 8.59 7.61
C SER A 359 -24.64 9.18 8.36
N GLU A 360 -24.29 8.61 9.51
CA GLU A 360 -23.21 9.09 10.37
C GLU A 360 -22.17 7.98 10.58
N GLU A 361 -20.92 8.36 10.83
CA GLU A 361 -19.90 7.41 11.25
C GLU A 361 -20.31 6.66 12.52
N SER A 362 -19.87 5.41 12.64
CA SER A 362 -20.12 4.55 13.79
C SER A 362 -18.81 4.04 14.39
N ASP A 363 -18.94 3.27 15.48
CA ASP A 363 -17.80 2.60 16.12
C ASP A 363 -17.46 1.23 15.48
N TRP A 364 -18.11 0.86 14.36
CA TRP A 364 -17.79 -0.39 13.68
C TRP A 364 -16.34 -0.37 13.12
N GLY A 365 -15.58 -1.44 13.40
CA GLY A 365 -14.22 -1.59 12.91
C GLY A 365 -13.18 -0.66 13.56
N THR A 366 -13.51 -0.02 14.69
CA THR A 366 -12.63 0.97 15.34
C THR A 366 -11.75 0.39 16.45
N ARG A 367 -12.13 -0.79 17.00
CA ARG A 367 -11.38 -1.39 18.11
C ARG A 367 -10.06 -1.96 17.63
N GLU A 368 -9.06 -1.97 18.49
CA GLU A 368 -7.71 -2.47 18.18
C GLU A 368 -7.71 -3.87 17.55
N ASP A 369 -8.55 -4.76 18.05
CA ASP A 369 -8.68 -6.14 17.54
C ASP A 369 -9.37 -6.25 16.17
N ASP A 370 -10.09 -5.22 15.75
CA ASP A 370 -10.83 -5.15 14.50
C ASP A 370 -10.01 -4.48 13.37
N LEU A 371 -8.86 -3.88 13.70
CA LEU A 371 -7.99 -3.21 12.73
C LEU A 371 -7.29 -4.22 11.80
N PRO A 372 -6.96 -3.82 10.58
CA PRO A 372 -6.20 -4.66 9.68
C PRO A 372 -4.82 -5.01 10.26
N PRO A 373 -4.30 -6.22 10.00
CA PRO A 373 -2.96 -6.60 10.44
C PRO A 373 -1.88 -5.75 9.76
N SER A 374 -0.73 -5.61 10.44
CA SER A 374 0.43 -4.88 9.97
C SER A 374 1.69 -5.58 10.47
N ALA A 375 2.83 -5.47 9.80
CA ALA A 375 4.06 -6.15 10.15
C ALA A 375 4.45 -5.95 11.63
N SER A 376 4.21 -4.75 12.18
CA SER A 376 4.53 -4.43 13.56
C SER A 376 3.32 -4.37 14.51
N SER A 377 2.13 -4.80 14.09
CA SER A 377 0.93 -4.81 14.95
C SER A 377 0.86 -6.00 15.89
N GLY A 378 1.94 -6.68 16.19
CA GLY A 378 1.74 -7.63 17.22
C GLY A 378 2.81 -8.64 17.55
N GLY A 379 3.29 -8.54 18.74
CA GLY A 379 3.73 -9.66 19.56
C GLY A 379 2.62 -10.50 20.19
N ARG A 380 1.36 -10.44 19.79
CA ARG A 380 0.25 -11.16 20.46
C ARG A 380 -0.82 -11.78 19.58
N ARG A 381 -0.75 -11.78 18.26
CA ARG A 381 -1.66 -12.63 17.48
C ARG A 381 -0.97 -13.94 17.13
N ARG A 382 -1.22 -14.97 17.94
CA ARG A 382 -1.14 -16.36 17.49
C ARG A 382 -2.01 -16.42 16.23
N VAL A 383 -1.39 -16.47 15.06
CA VAL A 383 -2.05 -16.99 13.87
C VAL A 383 -2.62 -18.34 14.30
N ALA A 384 -3.91 -18.49 14.17
CA ALA A 384 -4.58 -19.74 14.46
C ALA A 384 -3.79 -20.85 13.74
N LYS A 385 -3.23 -21.75 14.53
CA LYS A 385 -2.80 -23.04 14.04
C LYS A 385 -4.07 -23.80 13.72
N ASP A 386 -4.46 -23.76 12.47
CA ASP A 386 -5.39 -24.68 11.85
C ASP A 386 -5.29 -24.42 10.33
N ARG A 387 -4.88 -25.35 9.56
CA ARG A 387 -5.21 -26.73 9.39
C ARG A 387 -4.13 -27.44 8.57
N THR A 388 -3.63 -28.52 9.07
CA THR A 388 -3.08 -29.61 8.29
C THR A 388 -3.95 -29.87 7.06
N CYS A 389 -3.39 -29.57 5.89
CA CYS A 389 -3.85 -30.17 4.65
C CYS A 389 -3.45 -31.66 4.67
N CYS A 390 -4.44 -32.54 4.62
CA CYS A 390 -4.30 -33.87 4.00
C CYS A 390 -4.48 -33.72 2.50
#